data_e113ef089855dd40a1606bad112dd261
#
_entry.id   e113ef089855dd40a1606bad112dd261
#
_cell.length_a   1.000
_cell.length_b   1.000
_cell.length_c   1.000
_cell.angle_alpha   90.00
_cell.angle_beta   90.00
_cell.angle_gamma   90.00
#
_symmetry.space_group_name_H-M   'P 1'
#
loop_
_entity.id
_entity.type
_entity.pdbx_description
1 polymer ?
#
loop_
_entity_poly.entity_id
_entity_poly.type
_entity_poly.pdbx_seq_one_letter_code
_entity_poly.pdbx_strand_id
1 'polypeptide(L)'
;MPFIAAEELPKMELFPGALSGIVAGEGLMLSFLEMSEGSEVPEHSHPHEQAGLVLSGELQFRIGPEERILKPGEAFIVPPNVVHSGVVAKGPARVLDIFTPPREDYIDKYNKHTSTSTQTKWE
;
A
#
# COMPACT_ATOMS: atom_id res chain seq x y z
N MET A 1 13.65 -16.18 -2.73
CA MET A 1 14.68 -15.13 -2.78
C MET A 1 14.32 -14.02 -1.82
N PRO A 2 15.23 -13.64 -0.89
CA PRO A 2 14.93 -12.58 0.08
C PRO A 2 15.10 -11.16 -0.45
N PHE A 3 15.55 -11.00 -1.70
CA PHE A 3 15.75 -9.67 -2.27
C PHE A 3 14.72 -9.39 -3.34
N ILE A 4 14.20 -8.16 -3.36
CA ILE A 4 13.09 -7.77 -4.22
C ILE A 4 13.45 -6.48 -4.95
N ALA A 5 13.22 -6.47 -6.27
CA ALA A 5 13.24 -5.24 -7.04
C ALA A 5 11.78 -4.87 -7.28
N ALA A 6 11.32 -3.81 -6.63
CA ALA A 6 9.91 -3.42 -6.69
C ALA A 6 9.42 -3.22 -8.12
N GLU A 7 10.29 -2.70 -8.99
CA GLU A 7 9.94 -2.43 -10.38
C GLU A 7 9.65 -3.67 -11.19
N GLU A 8 10.17 -4.83 -10.73
CA GLU A 8 9.98 -6.10 -11.43
C GLU A 8 8.75 -6.85 -10.96
N LEU A 9 8.08 -6.38 -9.92
CA LEU A 9 6.88 -7.02 -9.44
C LEU A 9 5.71 -6.74 -10.38
N PRO A 10 4.88 -7.74 -10.70
CA PRO A 10 3.63 -7.48 -11.39
C PRO A 10 2.80 -6.48 -10.59
N LYS A 11 2.07 -5.62 -11.27
CA LYS A 11 1.26 -4.59 -10.61
C LYS A 11 -0.20 -4.90 -10.75
N MET A 12 -0.92 -4.75 -9.65
CA MET A 12 -2.35 -4.98 -9.58
C MET A 12 -3.06 -3.69 -9.19
N GLU A 13 -4.17 -3.39 -9.86
CA GLU A 13 -4.97 -2.24 -9.48
C GLU A 13 -5.75 -2.56 -8.20
N LEU A 14 -5.49 -1.81 -7.14
CA LEU A 14 -6.22 -1.92 -5.87
C LEU A 14 -7.46 -1.03 -5.87
N PHE A 15 -7.30 0.19 -6.37
CA PHE A 15 -8.36 1.18 -6.52
C PHE A 15 -8.11 1.88 -7.86
N PRO A 16 -9.10 2.56 -8.44
CA PRO A 16 -8.88 3.27 -9.69
C PRO A 16 -7.68 4.20 -9.62
N GLY A 17 -6.71 3.97 -10.50
CA GLY A 17 -5.48 4.75 -10.56
C GLY A 17 -4.42 4.38 -9.53
N ALA A 18 -4.64 3.34 -8.73
CA ALA A 18 -3.69 2.90 -7.71
C ALA A 18 -3.23 1.48 -8.01
N LEU A 19 -1.97 1.32 -8.39
CA LEU A 19 -1.37 0.04 -8.74
C LEU A 19 -0.38 -0.37 -7.67
N SER A 20 -0.34 -1.65 -7.35
CA SER A 20 0.58 -2.15 -6.33
C SER A 20 1.23 -3.47 -6.72
N GLY A 21 2.53 -3.57 -6.43
CA GLY A 21 3.23 -4.84 -6.37
C GLY A 21 3.30 -5.26 -4.91
N ILE A 22 3.04 -6.55 -4.64
CA ILE A 22 2.87 -7.04 -3.29
C ILE A 22 3.86 -8.17 -2.99
N VAL A 23 4.49 -8.10 -1.83
CA VAL A 23 5.38 -9.15 -1.33
C VAL A 23 5.05 -9.37 0.13
N ALA A 24 4.86 -10.63 0.52
CA ALA A 24 4.55 -10.97 1.90
C ALA A 24 5.60 -11.89 2.50
N GLY A 25 6.02 -11.56 3.71
CA GLY A 25 6.76 -12.45 4.57
C GLY A 25 5.79 -13.20 5.48
N GLU A 26 6.27 -13.77 6.56
CA GLU A 26 5.41 -14.47 7.50
C GLU A 26 4.64 -13.49 8.39
N GLY A 27 5.30 -12.44 8.86
CA GLY A 27 4.72 -11.50 9.81
C GLY A 27 4.36 -10.16 9.24
N LEU A 28 4.70 -9.88 7.98
CA LEU A 28 4.44 -8.59 7.39
C LEU A 28 4.28 -8.70 5.87
N MET A 29 3.72 -7.63 5.29
CA MET A 29 3.52 -7.53 3.84
C MET A 29 3.95 -6.15 3.39
N LEU A 30 4.64 -6.08 2.25
CA LEU A 30 5.01 -4.84 1.60
C LEU A 30 4.08 -4.61 0.41
N SER A 31 3.59 -3.38 0.27
CA SER A 31 2.80 -2.96 -0.88
C SER A 31 3.50 -1.75 -1.50
N PHE A 32 4.04 -1.93 -2.71
CA PHE A 32 4.70 -0.87 -3.45
C PHE A 32 3.66 -0.19 -4.33
N LEU A 33 3.09 0.89 -3.82
CA LEU A 33 1.92 1.54 -4.39
C LEU A 33 2.31 2.72 -5.27
N GLU A 34 1.72 2.77 -6.47
CA GLU A 34 1.85 3.89 -7.39
C GLU A 34 0.46 4.43 -7.66
N MET A 35 0.27 5.73 -7.45
CA MET A 35 -1.04 6.36 -7.56
C MET A 35 -0.98 7.54 -8.51
N SER A 36 -1.97 7.62 -9.40
CA SER A 36 -2.15 8.76 -10.30
C SER A 36 -2.64 9.98 -9.52
N GLU A 37 -2.41 11.16 -10.08
CA GLU A 37 -2.93 12.39 -9.48
C GLU A 37 -4.45 12.30 -9.35
N GLY A 38 -4.96 12.70 -8.19
CA GLY A 38 -6.40 12.65 -7.91
C GLY A 38 -6.94 11.28 -7.53
N SER A 39 -6.10 10.24 -7.59
CA SER A 39 -6.53 8.91 -7.19
C SER A 39 -6.82 8.87 -5.69
N GLU A 40 -7.83 8.10 -5.30
CA GLU A 40 -8.28 8.03 -3.91
C GLU A 40 -8.22 6.62 -3.37
N VAL A 41 -7.83 6.50 -2.11
CA VAL A 41 -8.06 5.31 -1.31
C VAL A 41 -9.25 5.65 -0.43
N PRO A 42 -10.42 5.01 -0.66
CA PRO A 42 -11.63 5.35 0.09
C PRO A 42 -11.48 5.07 1.57
N GLU A 43 -12.34 5.71 2.34
CA GLU A 43 -12.38 5.51 3.78
C GLU A 43 -12.64 4.05 4.11
N HIS A 44 -11.78 3.47 4.95
CA HIS A 44 -11.89 2.06 5.34
C HIS A 44 -11.11 1.81 6.64
N SER A 45 -11.27 0.63 7.19
CA SER A 45 -10.50 0.17 8.33
C SER A 45 -10.23 -1.32 8.19
N HIS A 46 -9.24 -1.80 8.91
CA HIS A 46 -8.88 -3.22 8.92
C HIS A 46 -8.13 -3.54 10.22
N PRO A 47 -8.11 -4.81 10.62
CA PRO A 47 -7.46 -5.18 11.88
C PRO A 47 -5.94 -5.14 11.83
N HIS A 48 -5.36 -4.98 10.67
CA HIS A 48 -3.90 -4.93 10.49
C HIS A 48 -3.36 -3.57 10.94
N GLU A 49 -2.20 -3.58 11.54
CA GLU A 49 -1.44 -2.34 11.71
C GLU A 49 -0.80 -1.99 10.37
N GLN A 50 -0.81 -0.71 10.02
CA GLN A 50 -0.26 -0.26 8.75
C GLN A 50 0.71 0.89 8.97
N ALA A 51 1.87 0.82 8.33
CA ALA A 51 2.78 1.94 8.23
C ALA A 51 2.88 2.32 6.77
N GLY A 52 3.12 3.60 6.48
CA GLY A 52 3.34 4.05 5.11
C GLY A 52 4.43 5.10 5.06
N LEU A 53 5.17 5.09 3.96
CA LEU A 53 6.23 6.07 3.70
C LEU A 53 6.00 6.63 2.31
N VAL A 54 5.85 7.95 2.21
CA VAL A 54 5.71 8.62 0.92
C VAL A 54 7.10 8.74 0.30
N LEU A 55 7.27 8.16 -0.89
CA LEU A 55 8.54 8.18 -1.62
C LEU A 55 8.60 9.30 -2.64
N SER A 56 7.46 9.62 -3.28
CA SER A 56 7.37 10.72 -4.22
C SER A 56 5.94 11.20 -4.31
N GLY A 57 5.73 12.42 -4.82
CA GLY A 57 4.42 13.04 -4.88
C GLY A 57 3.97 13.54 -3.50
N GLU A 58 2.69 13.91 -3.39
CA GLU A 58 2.11 14.37 -2.14
C GLU A 58 0.78 13.67 -1.91
N LEU A 59 0.62 13.14 -0.71
CA LEU A 59 -0.57 12.37 -0.34
C LEU A 59 -1.29 13.09 0.80
N GLN A 60 -2.55 13.47 0.56
CA GLN A 60 -3.40 14.00 1.61
C GLN A 60 -4.01 12.79 2.32
N PHE A 61 -3.64 12.59 3.58
CA PHE A 61 -3.99 11.37 4.30
C PHE A 61 -4.69 11.71 5.60
N ARG A 62 -5.74 10.93 5.89
CA ARG A 62 -6.53 11.08 7.10
C ARG A 62 -6.48 9.81 7.92
N ILE A 63 -6.21 9.94 9.22
CA ILE A 63 -6.23 8.84 10.19
C ILE A 63 -7.12 9.28 11.34
N GLY A 64 -8.31 8.66 11.47
CA GLY A 64 -9.28 9.12 12.44
C GLY A 64 -9.62 10.59 12.21
N PRO A 65 -9.49 11.45 13.21
CA PRO A 65 -9.78 12.87 13.05
C PRO A 65 -8.62 13.69 12.52
N GLU A 66 -7.43 13.11 12.39
CA GLU A 66 -6.25 13.85 11.96
C GLU A 66 -6.06 13.74 10.47
N GLU A 67 -5.73 14.87 9.83
CA GLU A 67 -5.49 14.93 8.40
C GLU A 67 -4.25 15.76 8.12
N ARG A 68 -3.46 15.31 7.15
CA ARG A 68 -2.22 15.98 6.81
C ARG A 68 -1.85 15.70 5.35
N ILE A 69 -1.16 16.65 4.72
CA ILE A 69 -0.53 16.41 3.41
C ILE A 69 0.88 15.93 3.67
N LEU A 70 1.15 14.70 3.24
CA LEU A 70 2.45 14.07 3.43
C LEU A 70 3.30 14.24 2.19
N LYS A 71 4.55 14.61 2.40
CA LYS A 71 5.54 14.86 1.34
C LYS A 71 6.59 13.76 1.36
N PRO A 72 7.43 13.67 0.31
CA PRO A 72 8.45 12.63 0.27
C PRO A 72 9.30 12.60 1.53
N GLY A 73 9.51 11.41 2.07
CA GLY A 73 10.23 11.20 3.31
C GLY A 73 9.38 11.24 4.56
N GLU A 74 8.09 11.61 4.44
CA GLU A 74 7.18 11.63 5.57
C GLU A 74 6.39 10.33 5.64
N ALA A 75 6.09 9.91 6.86
CA ALA A 75 5.50 8.61 7.10
C ALA A 75 4.30 8.71 8.03
N PHE A 76 3.52 7.62 8.06
CA PHE A 76 2.37 7.53 8.95
C PHE A 76 2.26 6.12 9.52
N ILE A 77 1.55 6.01 10.64
CA ILE A 77 1.19 4.72 11.22
C ILE A 77 -0.31 4.74 11.50
N VAL A 78 -1.02 3.73 10.98
CA VAL A 78 -2.44 3.54 11.24
C VAL A 78 -2.57 2.39 12.22
N PRO A 79 -3.06 2.67 13.45
CA PRO A 79 -3.32 1.59 14.41
C PRO A 79 -4.40 0.65 13.90
N PRO A 80 -4.44 -0.58 14.41
CA PRO A 80 -5.49 -1.52 14.02
C PRO A 80 -6.88 -0.94 14.17
N ASN A 81 -7.73 -1.15 13.17
CA ASN A 81 -9.15 -0.79 13.17
C ASN A 81 -9.46 0.70 13.17
N VAL A 82 -8.45 1.56 12.97
CA VAL A 82 -8.71 3.00 12.87
C VAL A 82 -9.04 3.34 11.42
N VAL A 83 -10.13 4.09 11.24
CA VAL A 83 -10.59 4.50 9.90
C VAL A 83 -9.59 5.45 9.28
N HIS A 84 -9.26 5.21 8.01
CA HIS A 84 -8.30 6.04 7.29
C HIS A 84 -8.64 6.10 5.81
N SER A 85 -8.10 7.13 5.14
CA SER A 85 -8.33 7.38 3.72
C SER A 85 -7.22 8.27 3.19
N GLY A 86 -7.12 8.34 1.86
CA GLY A 86 -6.11 9.18 1.25
C GLY A 86 -6.49 9.60 -0.16
N VAL A 87 -5.95 10.73 -0.59
CA VAL A 87 -6.09 11.21 -1.97
C VAL A 87 -4.77 11.83 -2.39
N VAL A 88 -4.38 11.58 -3.64
CA VAL A 88 -3.13 12.14 -4.17
C VAL A 88 -3.36 13.62 -4.45
N ALA A 89 -2.69 14.47 -3.67
CA ALA A 89 -2.78 15.91 -3.83
C ALA A 89 -1.88 16.41 -4.95
N LYS A 90 -0.73 15.75 -5.14
CA LYS A 90 0.21 16.07 -6.21
C LYS A 90 0.82 14.78 -6.70
N GLY A 91 0.50 14.41 -7.92
CA GLY A 91 0.91 13.12 -8.45
C GLY A 91 1.87 13.20 -9.61
N PRO A 92 2.32 12.04 -10.07
CA PRO A 92 2.01 10.75 -9.43
C PRO A 92 2.66 10.61 -8.06
N ALA A 93 2.10 9.76 -7.22
CA ALA A 93 2.65 9.50 -5.89
C ALA A 93 3.09 8.04 -5.77
N ARG A 94 4.17 7.82 -5.05
CA ARG A 94 4.65 6.47 -4.73
C ARG A 94 4.71 6.36 -3.23
N VAL A 95 4.12 5.28 -2.72
CA VAL A 95 4.00 5.04 -1.28
C VAL A 95 4.39 3.60 -1.00
N LEU A 96 5.22 3.39 -0.01
CA LEU A 96 5.49 2.05 0.48
C LEU A 96 4.62 1.82 1.71
N ASP A 97 3.67 0.89 1.60
CA ASP A 97 2.85 0.47 2.73
C ASP A 97 3.36 -0.83 3.30
N ILE A 98 3.33 -0.94 4.62
CA ILE A 98 3.71 -2.13 5.34
C ILE A 98 2.54 -2.52 6.23
N PHE A 99 2.10 -3.78 6.12
CA PHE A 99 0.99 -4.31 6.92
C PHE A 99 1.48 -5.44 7.81
N THR A 100 1.03 -5.47 9.06
CA THR A 100 1.30 -6.57 9.99
C THR A 100 0.01 -6.95 10.71
N PRO A 101 -0.44 -8.20 10.64
CA PRO A 101 0.08 -9.29 9.81
C PRO A 101 -0.19 -9.04 8.32
N PRO A 102 0.28 -9.92 7.43
CA PRO A 102 -0.02 -9.78 5.99
C PRO A 102 -1.52 -9.75 5.72
N ARG A 103 -1.92 -8.94 4.74
CA ARG A 103 -3.33 -8.83 4.34
C ARG A 103 -3.67 -9.96 3.37
N GLU A 104 -4.39 -10.95 3.87
CA GLU A 104 -4.78 -12.10 3.05
C GLU A 104 -5.67 -11.71 1.88
N ASP A 105 -6.53 -10.72 2.06
CA ASP A 105 -7.39 -10.22 0.99
C ASP A 105 -6.58 -9.67 -0.18
N TYR A 106 -5.52 -8.91 0.10
CA TYR A 106 -4.64 -8.38 -0.94
C TYR A 106 -3.81 -9.49 -1.57
N ILE A 107 -3.30 -10.40 -0.78
CA ILE A 107 -2.48 -11.52 -1.28
C ILE A 107 -3.30 -12.39 -2.21
N ASP A 108 -4.51 -12.74 -1.83
CA ASP A 108 -5.38 -13.58 -2.65
C ASP A 108 -5.72 -12.89 -3.98
N LYS A 109 -6.06 -11.61 -3.92
CA LYS A 109 -6.35 -10.84 -5.12
C LYS A 109 -5.13 -10.75 -6.03
N TYR A 110 -3.96 -10.52 -5.44
CA TYR A 110 -2.72 -10.38 -6.18
C TYR A 110 -2.35 -11.69 -6.89
N ASN A 111 -2.48 -12.80 -6.20
CA ASN A 111 -2.18 -14.11 -6.78
C ASN A 111 -3.11 -14.43 -7.94
N LYS A 112 -4.39 -14.11 -7.83
CA LYS A 112 -5.34 -14.30 -8.92
C LYS A 112 -5.02 -13.41 -10.11
N HIS A 113 -4.65 -12.16 -9.84
CA HIS A 113 -4.33 -11.20 -10.89
C HIS A 113 -3.11 -11.63 -11.69
N THR A 114 -2.07 -12.11 -11.02
CA THR A 114 -0.83 -12.48 -11.70
C THR A 114 -0.97 -13.79 -12.46
N SER A 115 -2.02 -14.55 -12.21
CA SER A 115 -2.30 -15.83 -12.88
C SER A 115 -1.17 -16.84 -12.73
N THR A 116 -0.32 -16.66 -11.74
CA THR A 116 0.82 -17.54 -11.51
C THR A 116 0.84 -17.90 -10.05
N SER A 117 1.62 -18.93 -9.75
CA SER A 117 1.91 -19.26 -8.36
C SER A 117 3.06 -18.38 -7.87
N THR A 118 3.11 -17.15 -8.35
CA THR A 118 4.14 -16.20 -7.95
C THR A 118 4.17 -16.13 -6.45
N GLN A 119 5.34 -16.25 -5.92
CA GLN A 119 5.50 -16.23 -4.49
C GLN A 119 5.37 -14.83 -3.97
N THR A 120 4.36 -14.65 -3.12
CA THR A 120 4.21 -13.43 -2.36
C THR A 120 4.74 -13.61 -0.95
N LYS A 121 5.14 -14.83 -0.65
CA LYS A 121 5.65 -15.22 0.66
C LYS A 121 7.06 -15.75 0.49
N TRP A 122 7.98 -15.23 1.24
CA TRP A 122 9.40 -15.59 1.15
C TRP A 122 9.79 -16.51 2.30
N GLU A 123 10.43 -17.61 1.94
CA GLU A 123 10.91 -18.57 2.91
C GLU A 123 12.38 -18.38 3.19
#